data_8695449bbf34bddf75b2fc3e1d2d1e79
#
_entry.id   8695449bbf34bddf75b2fc3e1d2d1e79
#
_cell.length_a   1.000
_cell.length_b   1.000
_cell.length_c   1.000
_cell.angle_alpha   90.00
_cell.angle_beta   90.00
_cell.angle_gamma   90.00
#
_symmetry.space_group_name_H-M   'P 1'
#
loop_
_entity.id
_entity.type
_entity.pdbx_description
1 polymer ?
#
loop_
_entity_poly.entity_id
_entity_poly.type
_entity_poly.pdbx_seq_one_letter_code
_entity_poly.pdbx_strand_id
1 'polypeptide(L)'
;IVCSLDTKNKKYSDDEVLDIIDKNNPKYLIKKISTLSSFNLSSSNLRNYHHKNILAFGDLLHQIHPLAGQGFNMTVRDIKVLSIIIQNKIDLGMQLDSSILSEFEKETKNKNFIFSNGIDFIYEIFNLDKKVRSKNFNKILRIIGKNKNISSYFIKLADRGLNF
;
A
#
# COMPACT_ATOMS: atom_id res chain seq x y z
N ILE A 1 0.89 -19.09 6.30
CA ILE A 1 2.03 -18.29 6.79
C ILE A 1 2.44 -17.38 5.65
N VAL A 2 2.70 -16.12 5.94
CA VAL A 2 3.27 -15.13 5.01
C VAL A 2 4.64 -14.74 5.55
N CYS A 3 5.67 -14.87 4.71
CA CYS A 3 7.05 -14.53 5.04
C CYS A 3 7.58 -13.51 4.03
N SER A 4 8.11 -12.39 4.50
CA SER A 4 8.72 -11.36 3.67
C SER A 4 10.24 -11.43 3.80
N LEU A 5 10.92 -11.62 2.68
CA LEU A 5 12.37 -11.76 2.61
C LEU A 5 12.98 -10.69 1.71
N ASP A 6 14.13 -10.17 2.09
CA ASP A 6 14.92 -9.29 1.22
C ASP A 6 15.70 -10.12 0.21
N THR A 7 15.31 -10.04 -1.05
CA THR A 7 15.90 -10.80 -2.16
C THR A 7 16.89 -9.97 -2.99
N LYS A 8 17.20 -8.72 -2.59
CA LYS A 8 18.09 -7.85 -3.38
C LYS A 8 19.48 -8.47 -3.61
N ASN A 9 20.01 -9.18 -2.61
CA ASN A 9 21.37 -9.73 -2.63
C ASN A 9 21.41 -11.26 -2.56
N LYS A 10 20.27 -11.94 -2.43
CA LYS A 10 20.22 -13.39 -2.26
C LYS A 10 18.92 -13.97 -2.80
N LYS A 11 19.03 -15.03 -3.58
CA LYS A 11 17.88 -15.91 -3.88
C LYS A 11 17.84 -16.98 -2.79
N TYR A 12 16.67 -17.29 -2.33
CA TYR A 12 16.42 -18.32 -1.33
C TYR A 12 15.85 -19.57 -2.00
N SER A 13 16.34 -20.74 -1.62
CA SER A 13 15.69 -22.00 -1.95
C SER A 13 14.48 -22.23 -1.06
N ASP A 14 13.60 -23.14 -1.45
CA ASP A 14 12.42 -23.48 -0.65
C ASP A 14 12.82 -23.99 0.74
N ASP A 15 13.86 -24.81 0.84
CA ASP A 15 14.37 -25.32 2.11
C ASP A 15 14.91 -24.20 3.03
N GLU A 16 15.64 -23.23 2.46
CA GLU A 16 16.08 -22.07 3.24
C GLU A 16 14.92 -21.21 3.74
N VAL A 17 13.86 -21.08 2.93
CA VAL A 17 12.64 -20.33 3.35
C VAL A 17 11.95 -21.07 4.49
N LEU A 18 11.85 -22.38 4.42
CA LEU A 18 11.28 -23.22 5.46
C LEU A 18 12.05 -23.12 6.77
N ASP A 19 13.39 -23.19 6.70
CA ASP A 19 14.28 -22.99 7.85
C ASP A 19 14.08 -21.64 8.51
N ILE A 20 13.94 -20.57 7.71
CA ILE A 20 13.69 -19.21 8.23
C ILE A 20 12.36 -19.15 8.92
N ILE A 21 11.32 -19.74 8.33
CA ILE A 21 9.98 -19.79 8.91
C ILE A 21 10.01 -20.52 10.24
N ASP A 22 10.64 -21.68 10.31
CA ASP A 22 10.71 -22.50 11.51
C ASP A 22 11.47 -21.78 12.65
N LYS A 23 12.61 -21.18 12.36
CA LYS A 23 13.39 -20.40 13.33
C LYS A 23 12.64 -19.18 13.89
N ASN A 24 11.74 -18.58 13.10
CA ASN A 24 11.02 -17.38 13.51
C ASN A 24 9.59 -17.65 13.99
N ASN A 25 9.18 -18.91 14.04
CA ASN A 25 7.86 -19.34 14.47
C ASN A 25 7.89 -20.27 15.72
N PRO A 26 8.33 -19.78 16.87
CA PRO A 26 8.45 -20.62 18.06
C PRO A 26 7.09 -21.01 18.70
N LYS A 27 5.99 -20.40 18.25
CA LYS A 27 4.67 -20.54 18.88
C LYS A 27 3.78 -21.60 18.23
N TYR A 28 3.94 -21.85 16.93
CA TYR A 28 2.96 -22.64 16.19
C TYR A 28 3.62 -23.84 15.51
N LEU A 29 3.15 -25.03 15.84
CA LEU A 29 3.58 -26.24 15.14
C LEU A 29 3.06 -26.23 13.71
N ILE A 30 3.94 -26.24 12.72
CA ILE A 30 3.60 -26.33 11.31
C ILE A 30 3.34 -27.81 10.99
N LYS A 31 2.08 -28.19 10.82
CA LYS A 31 1.67 -29.57 10.57
C LYS A 31 1.75 -29.99 9.11
N LYS A 32 1.62 -29.04 8.19
CA LYS A 32 1.61 -29.29 6.75
C LYS A 32 2.09 -28.07 5.99
N ILE A 33 2.99 -28.29 5.06
CA ILE A 33 3.43 -27.29 4.10
C ILE A 33 2.94 -27.74 2.72
N SER A 34 2.14 -26.89 2.07
CA SER A 34 1.82 -27.04 0.65
C SER A 34 2.92 -26.37 -0.18
N THR A 35 2.73 -26.31 -1.48
CA THR A 35 3.63 -25.59 -2.39
C THR A 35 3.87 -24.15 -1.92
N LEU A 36 5.14 -23.75 -1.85
CA LEU A 36 5.51 -22.35 -1.62
C LEU A 36 5.20 -21.53 -2.88
N SER A 37 4.60 -20.37 -2.67
CA SER A 37 4.39 -19.38 -3.72
C SER A 37 5.12 -18.11 -3.35
N SER A 38 5.87 -17.53 -4.28
CA SER A 38 6.60 -16.29 -4.05
C SER A 38 6.16 -15.22 -5.03
N PHE A 39 6.06 -13.98 -4.55
CA PHE A 39 5.70 -12.81 -5.34
C PHE A 39 6.69 -11.69 -5.06
N ASN A 40 7.11 -11.00 -6.12
CA ASN A 40 7.92 -9.80 -5.95
C ASN A 40 7.04 -8.67 -5.41
N LEU A 41 7.51 -8.02 -4.33
CA LEU A 41 6.87 -6.84 -3.80
C LEU A 41 7.47 -5.61 -4.50
N SER A 42 6.68 -4.99 -5.37
CA SER A 42 7.04 -3.75 -6.05
C SER A 42 5.90 -2.76 -5.90
N SER A 43 6.22 -1.49 -5.70
CA SER A 43 5.22 -0.44 -5.77
C SER A 43 5.06 0.05 -7.21
N SER A 44 3.84 0.30 -7.62
CA SER A 44 3.53 0.87 -8.92
C SER A 44 2.23 1.68 -8.88
N ASN A 45 2.20 2.76 -9.66
CA ASN A 45 1.00 3.55 -9.89
C ASN A 45 0.82 3.74 -11.38
N LEU A 46 -0.38 3.48 -11.88
CA LEU A 46 -0.69 3.75 -13.28
C LEU A 46 -0.70 5.26 -13.55
N ARG A 47 -0.19 5.63 -14.71
CA ARG A 47 -0.25 7.02 -15.18
C ARG A 47 -1.64 7.40 -15.69
N ASN A 48 -2.34 6.46 -16.32
CA ASN A 48 -3.70 6.63 -16.82
C ASN A 48 -4.57 5.56 -16.16
N TYR A 49 -5.69 5.98 -15.58
CA TYR A 49 -6.58 5.12 -14.85
C TYR A 49 -7.59 4.40 -15.74
N HIS A 50 -7.84 4.96 -16.91
CA HIS A 50 -8.76 4.35 -17.86
C HIS A 50 -8.23 4.41 -19.31
N HIS A 51 -8.72 3.51 -20.13
CA HIS A 51 -8.56 3.52 -21.56
C HIS A 51 -9.91 3.23 -22.23
N LYS A 52 -10.42 4.17 -23.04
CA LYS A 52 -11.77 4.11 -23.57
C LYS A 52 -12.79 3.90 -22.44
N ASN A 53 -13.54 2.79 -22.45
CA ASN A 53 -14.56 2.43 -21.46
C ASN A 53 -14.07 1.42 -20.42
N ILE A 54 -12.76 1.19 -20.33
CA ILE A 54 -12.16 0.23 -19.38
C ILE A 54 -11.43 1.03 -18.29
N LEU A 55 -11.82 0.79 -17.03
CA LEU A 55 -11.19 1.35 -15.85
C LEU A 55 -10.23 0.32 -15.22
N ALA A 56 -8.98 0.72 -14.95
CA ALA A 56 -8.12 -0.02 -14.04
C ALA A 56 -8.57 0.20 -12.61
N PHE A 57 -8.55 -0.85 -11.77
CA PHE A 57 -9.02 -0.76 -10.40
C PHE A 57 -8.23 -1.66 -9.44
N GLY A 58 -8.21 -1.31 -8.15
CA GLY A 58 -7.51 -2.06 -7.12
C GLY A 58 -6.00 -2.12 -7.33
N ASP A 59 -5.39 -3.28 -7.12
CA ASP A 59 -3.94 -3.48 -7.24
C ASP A 59 -3.40 -3.24 -8.67
N LEU A 60 -4.26 -3.30 -9.69
CA LEU A 60 -3.88 -2.92 -11.04
C LEU A 60 -3.63 -1.41 -11.15
N LEU A 61 -4.40 -0.63 -10.41
CA LEU A 61 -4.32 0.84 -10.43
C LEU A 61 -3.14 1.34 -9.60
N HIS A 62 -3.01 0.82 -8.39
CA HIS A 62 -1.97 1.19 -7.43
C HIS A 62 -1.53 -0.02 -6.61
N GLN A 63 -0.35 -0.49 -6.87
CA GLN A 63 0.31 -1.50 -6.06
C GLN A 63 1.26 -0.79 -5.10
N ILE A 64 1.01 -0.91 -3.80
CA ILE A 64 1.84 -0.29 -2.77
C ILE A 64 2.55 -1.35 -1.93
N HIS A 65 3.63 -0.93 -1.27
CA HIS A 65 4.32 -1.80 -0.35
C HIS A 65 3.35 -2.29 0.75
N PRO A 66 3.35 -3.59 1.13
CA PRO A 66 2.36 -4.17 2.05
C PRO A 66 2.56 -3.71 3.51
N LEU A 67 2.93 -2.46 3.72
CA LEU A 67 2.97 -1.85 5.03
C LEU A 67 1.55 -1.69 5.58
N ALA A 68 1.25 -2.46 6.63
CA ALA A 68 -0.02 -2.38 7.36
C ALA A 68 -1.29 -2.62 6.52
N GLY A 69 -1.22 -3.34 5.39
CA GLY A 69 -2.40 -3.70 4.58
C GLY A 69 -3.11 -2.53 3.90
N GLN A 70 -2.42 -1.42 3.65
CA GLN A 70 -3.03 -0.19 3.15
C GLN A 70 -3.56 -0.27 1.71
N GLY A 71 -3.09 -1.23 0.88
CA GLY A 71 -3.58 -1.41 -0.50
C GLY A 71 -5.09 -1.64 -0.57
N PHE A 72 -5.60 -2.54 0.27
CA PHE A 72 -7.05 -2.79 0.38
C PHE A 72 -7.82 -1.53 0.78
N ASN A 73 -7.31 -0.77 1.75
CA ASN A 73 -7.94 0.47 2.20
C ASN A 73 -7.99 1.53 1.11
N MET A 74 -6.96 1.62 0.25
CA MET A 74 -7.00 2.49 -0.93
C MET A 74 -8.09 2.06 -1.89
N THR A 75 -8.20 0.78 -2.20
CA THR A 75 -9.25 0.24 -3.08
C THR A 75 -10.64 0.55 -2.54
N VAL A 76 -10.89 0.39 -1.23
CA VAL A 76 -12.19 0.73 -0.61
C VAL A 76 -12.51 2.22 -0.74
N ARG A 77 -11.52 3.11 -0.60
CA ARG A 77 -11.68 4.55 -0.83
C ARG A 77 -12.02 4.86 -2.29
N ASP A 78 -11.35 4.21 -3.23
CA ASP A 78 -11.62 4.37 -4.66
C ASP A 78 -13.03 3.91 -5.02
N ILE A 79 -13.50 2.80 -4.44
CA ILE A 79 -14.91 2.34 -4.59
C ILE A 79 -15.88 3.44 -4.11
N LYS A 80 -15.62 4.03 -2.96
CA LYS A 80 -16.46 5.09 -2.41
C LYS A 80 -16.53 6.29 -3.34
N VAL A 81 -15.39 6.76 -3.87
CA VAL A 81 -15.36 7.90 -4.79
C VAL A 81 -16.10 7.56 -6.08
N LEU A 82 -15.84 6.41 -6.68
CA LEU A 82 -16.54 5.98 -7.89
C LEU A 82 -18.06 5.87 -7.68
N SER A 83 -18.48 5.32 -6.56
CA SER A 83 -19.90 5.20 -6.20
C SER A 83 -20.57 6.57 -6.07
N ILE A 84 -19.90 7.55 -5.46
CA ILE A 84 -20.41 8.92 -5.34
C ILE A 84 -20.55 9.56 -6.73
N ILE A 85 -19.56 9.42 -7.60
CA ILE A 85 -19.62 9.97 -8.96
C ILE A 85 -20.79 9.37 -9.74
N ILE A 86 -20.97 8.06 -9.68
CA ILE A 86 -22.08 7.36 -10.36
C ILE A 86 -23.42 7.84 -9.79
N GLN A 87 -23.56 7.89 -8.46
CA GLN A 87 -24.80 8.31 -7.82
C GLN A 87 -25.17 9.75 -8.19
N ASN A 88 -24.21 10.67 -8.15
CA ASN A 88 -24.44 12.06 -8.55
C ASN A 88 -24.96 12.18 -9.99
N LYS A 89 -24.41 11.39 -10.93
CA LYS A 89 -24.88 11.39 -12.31
C LYS A 89 -26.30 10.85 -12.43
N ILE A 90 -26.63 9.79 -11.69
CA ILE A 90 -27.99 9.23 -11.66
C ILE A 90 -28.98 10.26 -11.12
N ASP A 91 -28.65 10.92 -10.00
CA ASP A 91 -29.50 11.90 -9.35
C ASP A 91 -29.76 13.14 -10.23
N LEU A 92 -28.80 13.47 -11.07
CA LEU A 92 -28.91 14.56 -12.06
C LEU A 92 -29.54 14.12 -13.39
N GLY A 93 -29.91 12.86 -13.55
CA GLY A 93 -30.46 12.33 -14.81
C GLY A 93 -29.44 12.32 -15.97
N MET A 94 -28.14 12.33 -15.65
CA MET A 94 -27.08 12.32 -16.66
C MET A 94 -26.79 10.90 -17.15
N GLN A 95 -26.25 10.79 -18.36
CA GLN A 95 -25.85 9.49 -18.89
C GLN A 95 -24.63 8.92 -18.15
N LEU A 96 -24.64 7.60 -17.95
CA LEU A 96 -23.50 6.86 -17.41
C LEU A 96 -22.55 6.47 -18.56
N ASP A 97 -21.68 7.37 -18.94
CA ASP A 97 -20.73 7.24 -20.02
C ASP A 97 -19.27 7.26 -19.50
N SER A 98 -18.31 7.28 -20.43
CA SER A 98 -16.88 7.29 -20.09
C SER A 98 -16.41 8.54 -19.33
N SER A 99 -17.22 9.58 -19.24
CA SER A 99 -16.88 10.77 -18.44
C SER A 99 -16.76 10.46 -16.96
N ILE A 100 -17.47 9.42 -16.46
CA ILE A 100 -17.31 8.88 -15.10
C ILE A 100 -15.85 8.49 -14.82
N LEU A 101 -15.22 7.85 -15.79
CA LEU A 101 -13.87 7.33 -15.64
C LEU A 101 -12.84 8.47 -15.59
N SER A 102 -13.04 9.49 -16.41
CA SER A 102 -12.21 10.70 -16.40
C SER A 102 -12.37 11.50 -15.10
N GLU A 103 -13.59 11.61 -14.59
CA GLU A 103 -13.89 12.27 -13.32
C GLU A 103 -13.27 11.49 -12.15
N PHE A 104 -13.40 10.17 -12.15
CA PHE A 104 -12.76 9.30 -11.16
C PHE A 104 -11.24 9.46 -11.15
N GLU A 105 -10.58 9.44 -12.33
CA GLU A 105 -9.14 9.67 -12.42
C GLU A 105 -8.76 11.03 -11.85
N LYS A 106 -9.49 12.10 -12.20
CA LYS A 106 -9.24 13.46 -11.71
C LYS A 106 -9.33 13.55 -10.19
N GLU A 107 -10.35 12.93 -9.60
CA GLU A 107 -10.62 12.99 -8.16
C GLU A 107 -9.66 12.15 -7.32
N THR A 108 -9.14 11.04 -7.87
CA THR A 108 -8.39 10.06 -7.08
C THR A 108 -6.88 10.09 -7.35
N LYS A 109 -6.46 10.39 -8.57
CA LYS A 109 -5.07 10.22 -9.01
C LYS A 109 -4.03 10.92 -8.13
N ASN A 110 -4.23 12.20 -7.85
CA ASN A 110 -3.29 12.96 -7.02
C ASN A 110 -3.28 12.45 -5.58
N LYS A 111 -4.44 12.10 -5.04
CA LYS A 111 -4.57 11.57 -3.67
C LYS A 111 -3.86 10.21 -3.56
N ASN A 112 -4.09 9.33 -4.52
CA ASN A 112 -3.46 8.01 -4.55
C ASN A 112 -1.95 8.10 -4.76
N PHE A 113 -1.49 9.01 -5.62
CA PHE A 113 -0.07 9.24 -5.85
C PHE A 113 0.63 9.75 -4.58
N ILE A 114 0.08 10.75 -3.89
CA ILE A 114 0.65 11.27 -2.64
C ILE A 114 0.65 10.20 -1.55
N PHE A 115 -0.43 9.42 -1.44
CA PHE A 115 -0.54 8.38 -0.43
C PHE A 115 0.46 7.25 -0.66
N SER A 116 0.56 6.73 -1.88
CA SER A 116 1.49 5.64 -2.19
C SER A 116 2.95 6.05 -2.03
N ASN A 117 3.33 7.25 -2.51
CA ASN A 117 4.68 7.78 -2.28
C ASN A 117 4.97 8.01 -0.80
N GLY A 118 3.97 8.41 0.00
CA GLY A 118 4.10 8.52 1.44
C GLY A 118 4.41 7.17 2.11
N ILE A 119 3.77 6.10 1.69
CA ILE A 119 4.04 4.74 2.18
C ILE A 119 5.45 4.30 1.76
N ASP A 120 5.83 4.50 0.51
CA ASP A 120 7.17 4.16 0.01
C ASP A 120 8.26 4.95 0.75
N PHE A 121 8.03 6.21 1.03
CA PHE A 121 8.93 7.04 1.82
C PHE A 121 9.11 6.51 3.26
N ILE A 122 8.01 6.11 3.91
CA ILE A 122 8.07 5.48 5.24
C ILE A 122 8.89 4.18 5.17
N TYR A 123 8.64 3.36 4.16
CA TYR A 123 9.39 2.11 3.96
C TYR A 123 10.89 2.36 3.79
N GLU A 124 11.27 3.34 2.98
CA GLU A 124 12.68 3.70 2.76
C GLU A 124 13.34 4.25 4.05
N ILE A 125 12.61 5.04 4.84
CA ILE A 125 13.11 5.49 6.15
C ILE A 125 13.45 4.30 7.05
N PHE A 126 12.58 3.30 7.15
CA PHE A 126 12.85 2.11 7.97
C PHE A 126 13.98 1.25 7.39
N ASN A 127 14.16 1.20 6.08
CA ASN A 127 15.27 0.51 5.45
C ASN A 127 16.62 1.22 5.70
N LEU A 128 16.62 2.55 5.70
CA LEU A 128 17.81 3.34 6.04
C LEU A 128 18.23 3.12 7.49
N ASP A 129 17.28 3.02 8.43
CA ASP A 129 17.59 2.71 9.83
C ASP A 129 18.32 1.38 10.00
N LYS A 130 17.89 0.35 9.27
CA LYS A 130 18.57 -0.97 9.27
C LYS A 130 20.01 -0.89 8.75
N LYS A 131 20.28 -0.01 7.77
CA LYS A 131 21.61 0.14 7.16
C LYS A 131 22.56 1.00 7.98
N VAL A 132 22.07 2.10 8.53
CA VAL A 132 22.90 3.16 9.12
C VAL A 132 23.15 2.93 10.61
N ARG A 133 22.31 2.15 11.34
CA ARG A 133 22.39 1.91 12.80
C ARG A 133 22.82 3.14 13.61
N SER A 134 22.50 4.33 13.15
CA SER A 134 22.95 5.58 13.74
C SER A 134 22.09 5.95 14.95
N LYS A 135 22.74 6.19 16.10
CA LYS A 135 22.06 6.73 17.31
C LYS A 135 21.28 8.01 17.01
N ASN A 136 21.73 8.80 16.04
CA ASN A 136 21.09 10.05 15.64
C ASN A 136 19.79 9.83 14.87
N PHE A 137 19.70 8.78 14.05
CA PHE A 137 18.47 8.45 13.31
C PHE A 137 17.36 7.99 14.27
N ASN A 138 17.68 7.14 15.23
CA ASN A 138 16.76 6.74 16.30
C ASN A 138 16.26 7.94 17.11
N LYS A 139 17.10 8.97 17.29
CA LYS A 139 16.71 10.21 17.96
C LYS A 139 15.69 11.01 17.14
N ILE A 140 15.88 11.08 15.83
CA ILE A 140 14.95 11.74 14.89
C ILE A 140 13.60 11.02 14.89
N LEU A 141 13.56 9.69 14.74
CA LEU A 141 12.34 8.89 14.79
C LEU A 141 11.61 9.06 16.12
N ARG A 142 12.35 9.14 17.23
CA ARG A 142 11.81 9.35 18.57
C ARG A 142 11.20 10.75 18.72
N ILE A 143 11.79 11.77 18.10
CA ILE A 143 11.25 13.14 18.09
C ILE A 143 9.97 13.20 17.25
N ILE A 144 9.96 12.59 16.08
CA ILE A 144 8.78 12.47 15.20
C ILE A 144 7.64 11.74 15.92
N GLY A 145 7.93 10.60 16.54
CA GLY A 145 6.92 9.80 17.26
C GLY A 145 6.38 10.47 18.53
N LYS A 146 7.19 11.32 19.19
CA LYS A 146 6.76 12.09 20.38
C LYS A 146 5.96 13.34 20.03
N ASN A 147 6.07 13.85 18.82
CA ASN A 147 5.32 15.02 18.41
C ASN A 147 3.87 14.60 18.10
N LYS A 148 2.95 14.93 19.02
CA LYS A 148 1.52 14.58 18.91
C LYS A 148 0.89 15.03 17.59
N ASN A 149 1.29 16.17 17.06
CA ASN A 149 0.75 16.70 15.81
C ASN A 149 1.18 15.85 14.61
N ILE A 150 2.46 15.49 14.53
CA ILE A 150 3.00 14.65 13.47
C ILE A 150 2.43 13.22 13.59
N SER A 151 2.45 12.63 14.79
CA SER A 151 1.89 11.31 15.03
C SER A 151 0.40 11.25 14.71
N SER A 152 -0.38 12.24 15.15
CA SER A 152 -1.82 12.34 14.83
C SER A 152 -2.08 12.51 13.33
N TYR A 153 -1.23 13.23 12.62
CA TYR A 153 -1.31 13.36 11.17
C TYR A 153 -1.09 12.01 10.46
N PHE A 154 -0.06 11.27 10.86
CA PHE A 154 0.20 9.92 10.31
C PHE A 154 -0.91 8.93 10.65
N ILE A 155 -1.46 8.97 11.86
CA ILE A 155 -2.60 8.13 12.25
C ILE A 155 -3.83 8.48 11.40
N LYS A 156 -4.15 9.78 11.27
CA LYS A 156 -5.27 10.22 10.42
C LYS A 156 -5.07 9.83 8.96
N LEU A 157 -3.85 9.94 8.45
CA LEU A 157 -3.50 9.52 7.09
C LEU A 157 -3.71 8.02 6.89
N ALA A 158 -3.34 7.21 7.89
CA ALA A 158 -3.54 5.76 7.86
C ALA A 158 -5.02 5.38 7.96
N ASP A 159 -5.78 6.02 8.86
CA ASP A 159 -7.19 5.69 9.12
C ASP A 159 -8.14 6.24 8.06
N ARG A 160 -7.95 7.48 7.64
CA ARG A 160 -8.90 8.23 6.80
C ARG A 160 -8.40 8.49 5.40
N GLY A 161 -7.12 8.26 5.13
CA GLY A 161 -6.46 8.70 3.90
C GLY A 161 -6.35 10.24 3.83
N LEU A 162 -6.01 10.73 2.66
CA LEU A 162 -6.02 12.17 2.37
C LEU A 162 -7.47 12.63 2.10
N ASN A 163 -8.25 12.80 3.14
CA ASN A 163 -9.49 13.56 3.06
C ASN A 163 -9.12 15.04 3.28
N PHE A 164 -8.99 15.75 2.19
CA PHE A 164 -9.03 17.22 2.14
C PHE A 164 -10.42 17.66 1.73
#